data_c908154344b59cd3afdf47a4a3737089
#
_entry.id   c908154344b59cd3afdf47a4a3737089
#
_cell.length_a   1.000
_cell.length_b   1.000
_cell.length_c   1.000
_cell.angle_alpha   90.00
_cell.angle_beta   90.00
_cell.angle_gamma   90.00
#
_symmetry.space_group_name_H-M   'P 1'
#
loop_
_entity.id
_entity.type
_entity.pdbx_description
1 polymer ?
#
loop_
_entity_poly.entity_id
_entity_poly.type
_entity_poly.pdbx_seq_one_letter_code
_entity_poly.pdbx_strand_id
1 'polypeptide(L)'
;MSFTKFKRWFAILACAALGGACMDYGPYEVEDFGITGSGLFITNEGNFMYGNASLSYYDPEKKQVENEIFFRANGFKLGDVAQSMVIRDGIGWIVVNNSGVIYAIDIYTFKEVGRIEGFTSPRYIHFLNDEKAYVTQIWDPRIYIVNPRTYEITGYIQTDMDFETGSTEQMVQYDKYVFTNCWS
;
A
#
# COMPACT_ATOMS: atom_id res chain seq x y z
N MET A 1 -52.03 9.05 33.36
CA MET A 1 -50.94 8.40 32.61
C MET A 1 -49.67 8.59 33.43
N SER A 2 -49.03 7.54 33.94
CA SER A 2 -47.96 7.65 34.97
C SER A 2 -46.71 8.24 34.38
N PHE A 3 -46.08 9.14 35.10
CA PHE A 3 -44.84 9.87 34.75
C PHE A 3 -43.66 8.94 34.39
N THR A 4 -43.69 7.73 34.89
CA THR A 4 -42.70 6.65 34.58
C THR A 4 -42.86 6.07 33.19
N LYS A 5 -44.08 6.02 32.63
CA LYS A 5 -44.32 5.59 31.24
C LYS A 5 -43.82 6.62 30.23
N PHE A 6 -43.96 7.90 30.54
CA PHE A 6 -43.52 9.01 29.68
C PHE A 6 -41.98 9.03 29.58
N LYS A 7 -41.24 8.83 30.69
CA LYS A 7 -39.77 8.76 30.69
C LYS A 7 -39.25 7.56 29.89
N ARG A 8 -39.93 6.41 29.91
CA ARG A 8 -39.57 5.22 29.14
C ARG A 8 -39.74 5.46 27.63
N TRP A 9 -40.79 6.09 27.22
CA TRP A 9 -41.03 6.41 25.81
C TRP A 9 -40.02 7.46 25.29
N PHE A 10 -39.65 8.43 26.11
CA PHE A 10 -38.67 9.45 25.74
C PHE A 10 -37.24 8.81 25.60
N ALA A 11 -36.88 7.86 26.45
CA ALA A 11 -35.60 7.16 26.35
C ALA A 11 -35.53 6.27 25.10
N ILE A 12 -36.62 5.60 24.71
CA ILE A 12 -36.69 4.79 23.50
C ILE A 12 -36.59 5.65 22.24
N LEU A 13 -37.24 6.82 22.23
CA LEU A 13 -37.17 7.75 21.12
C LEU A 13 -35.78 8.39 20.97
N ALA A 14 -35.09 8.69 22.07
CA ALA A 14 -33.73 9.19 22.07
C ALA A 14 -32.72 8.14 21.57
N CYS A 15 -32.87 6.84 21.93
CA CYS A 15 -32.03 5.76 21.40
C CYS A 15 -32.29 5.50 19.91
N ALA A 16 -33.52 5.67 19.42
CA ALA A 16 -33.83 5.54 18.00
C ALA A 16 -33.22 6.69 17.15
N ALA A 17 -33.10 7.89 17.72
CA ALA A 17 -32.48 9.03 17.06
C ALA A 17 -30.95 8.95 16.99
N LEU A 18 -30.31 8.18 17.90
CA LEU A 18 -28.87 7.95 17.91
C LEU A 18 -28.44 6.77 17.03
N GLY A 19 -29.36 5.89 16.63
CA GLY A 19 -29.09 4.75 15.75
C GLY A 19 -29.02 5.08 14.26
N GLY A 20 -29.30 6.31 13.86
CA GLY A 20 -29.35 6.74 12.46
C GLY A 20 -28.09 7.44 11.93
N ALA A 21 -27.02 7.50 12.71
CA ALA A 21 -25.75 8.05 12.25
C ALA A 21 -24.82 6.97 11.64
N CYS A 22 -25.36 6.04 10.84
CA CYS A 22 -24.56 5.47 9.78
C CYS A 22 -24.36 6.60 8.79
N MET A 23 -23.18 7.21 8.75
CA MET A 23 -22.76 7.97 7.58
C MET A 23 -22.75 6.98 6.41
N ASP A 24 -23.81 7.05 5.60
CA ASP A 24 -23.79 6.45 4.28
C ASP A 24 -22.82 7.32 3.47
N TYR A 25 -21.57 6.90 3.43
CA TYR A 25 -20.64 7.37 2.42
C TYR A 25 -21.23 6.82 1.12
N GLY A 26 -21.97 7.65 0.40
CA GLY A 26 -22.55 7.33 -0.90
C GLY A 26 -21.52 6.65 -1.82
N PRO A 27 -21.91 6.12 -2.97
CA PRO A 27 -20.99 5.44 -3.85
C PRO A 27 -19.77 6.33 -4.06
N TYR A 28 -18.61 5.79 -3.74
CA TYR A 28 -17.33 6.49 -3.86
C TYR A 28 -17.17 6.91 -5.32
N GLU A 29 -17.38 8.17 -5.62
CA GLU A 29 -17.16 8.69 -6.96
C GLU A 29 -15.66 8.62 -7.22
N VAL A 30 -15.29 7.84 -8.23
CA VAL A 30 -13.91 7.72 -8.64
C VAL A 30 -13.47 9.06 -9.20
N GLU A 31 -12.55 9.69 -8.51
CA GLU A 31 -11.99 10.95 -8.96
C GLU A 31 -11.17 10.72 -10.25
N ASP A 32 -11.46 11.49 -11.28
CA ASP A 32 -10.61 11.56 -12.46
C ASP A 32 -9.49 12.58 -12.19
N PHE A 33 -8.30 12.05 -12.00
CA PHE A 33 -7.12 12.89 -11.76
C PHE A 33 -6.59 13.59 -13.02
N GLY A 34 -7.16 13.26 -14.19
CA GLY A 34 -6.83 13.90 -15.48
C GLY A 34 -5.35 13.82 -15.84
N ILE A 35 -4.71 12.70 -15.50
CA ILE A 35 -3.27 12.49 -15.75
C ILE A 35 -3.09 12.15 -17.24
N THR A 36 -2.36 12.99 -17.94
CA THR A 36 -2.17 12.86 -19.40
C THR A 36 -0.70 12.71 -19.81
N GLY A 37 0.22 12.81 -18.88
CA GLY A 37 1.63 12.94 -19.22
C GLY A 37 2.61 12.36 -18.20
N SER A 38 3.84 12.80 -18.31
CA SER A 38 4.92 12.45 -17.41
C SER A 38 4.74 13.12 -16.05
N GLY A 39 4.98 12.41 -14.98
CA GLY A 39 4.93 12.95 -13.63
C GLY A 39 5.84 12.22 -12.67
N LEU A 40 5.84 12.66 -11.43
CA LEU A 40 6.65 12.07 -10.37
C LEU A 40 5.74 11.53 -9.27
N PHE A 41 5.86 10.25 -8.99
CA PHE A 41 5.27 9.64 -7.79
C PHE A 41 6.18 9.88 -6.59
N ILE A 42 5.59 10.21 -5.46
CA ILE A 42 6.28 10.46 -4.20
C ILE A 42 5.65 9.57 -3.16
N THR A 43 6.40 8.57 -2.70
CA THR A 43 6.01 7.75 -1.56
C THR A 43 6.28 8.53 -0.28
N ASN A 44 5.22 8.82 0.46
CA ASN A 44 5.33 9.44 1.78
C ASN A 44 5.32 8.32 2.81
N GLU A 45 6.47 8.10 3.43
CA GLU A 45 6.68 6.99 4.36
C GLU A 45 5.66 7.02 5.52
N GLY A 46 5.36 8.21 6.00
CA GLY A 46 4.56 8.36 7.21
C GLY A 46 5.38 8.14 8.48
N ASN A 47 4.69 8.06 9.61
CA ASN A 47 5.30 7.77 10.89
C ASN A 47 5.10 6.29 11.23
N PHE A 48 6.16 5.60 11.60
CA PHE A 48 6.11 4.20 12.02
C PHE A 48 5.05 3.97 13.12
N MET A 49 4.21 2.95 12.96
CA MET A 49 3.07 2.58 13.82
C MET A 49 1.84 3.53 13.75
N TYR A 50 1.80 4.51 12.85
CA TYR A 50 0.66 5.43 12.74
C TYR A 50 -0.28 5.12 11.57
N GLY A 51 0.10 4.24 10.65
CA GLY A 51 -0.73 3.87 9.50
C GLY A 51 -1.10 5.06 8.61
N ASN A 52 -0.19 6.02 8.47
CA ASN A 52 -0.41 7.28 7.75
C ASN A 52 0.51 7.45 6.53
N ALA A 53 1.05 6.35 6.01
CA ALA A 53 1.73 6.36 4.74
C ALA A 53 0.79 6.78 3.62
N SER A 54 1.30 7.49 2.63
CA SER A 54 0.50 7.98 1.51
C SER A 54 1.30 8.04 0.21
N LEU A 55 0.59 8.22 -0.89
CA LEU A 55 1.16 8.43 -2.20
C LEU A 55 0.74 9.80 -2.72
N SER A 56 1.71 10.58 -3.20
CA SER A 56 1.47 11.84 -3.89
C SER A 56 1.95 11.75 -5.33
N TYR A 57 1.38 12.59 -6.19
CA TYR A 57 1.77 12.72 -7.58
C TYR A 57 2.05 14.18 -7.91
N TYR A 58 3.19 14.48 -8.51
CA TYR A 58 3.53 15.79 -9.04
C TYR A 58 3.38 15.81 -10.55
N ASP A 59 2.54 16.70 -11.04
CA ASP A 59 2.38 16.99 -12.46
C ASP A 59 3.29 18.16 -12.84
N PRO A 60 4.35 17.96 -13.64
CA PRO A 60 5.29 19.02 -14.01
C PRO A 60 4.72 20.03 -15.01
N GLU A 61 3.70 19.66 -15.79
CA GLU A 61 3.06 20.55 -16.74
C GLU A 61 2.14 21.54 -16.03
N LYS A 62 1.32 21.03 -15.10
CA LYS A 62 0.42 21.84 -14.26
C LYS A 62 1.17 22.52 -13.10
N LYS A 63 2.39 22.02 -12.75
CA LYS A 63 3.16 22.41 -11.55
C LYS A 63 2.36 22.26 -10.26
N GLN A 64 1.59 21.16 -10.17
CA GLN A 64 0.71 20.86 -9.06
C GLN A 64 1.07 19.52 -8.43
N VAL A 65 0.83 19.42 -7.12
CA VAL A 65 0.96 18.17 -6.36
C VAL A 65 -0.44 17.72 -5.96
N GLU A 66 -0.77 16.49 -6.31
CA GLU A 66 -1.95 15.78 -5.85
C GLU A 66 -1.55 14.87 -4.68
N ASN A 67 -2.11 15.14 -3.50
CA ASN A 67 -1.81 14.36 -2.30
C ASN A 67 -2.83 13.24 -2.09
N GLU A 68 -2.42 12.20 -1.34
CA GLU A 68 -3.28 11.08 -0.94
C GLU A 68 -3.98 10.37 -2.11
N ILE A 69 -3.35 10.36 -3.28
CA ILE A 69 -3.94 9.84 -4.52
C ILE A 69 -4.38 8.37 -4.41
N PHE A 70 -3.66 7.55 -3.65
CA PHE A 70 -4.06 6.18 -3.39
C PHE A 70 -5.37 6.12 -2.59
N PHE A 71 -5.48 6.88 -1.50
CA PHE A 71 -6.69 6.92 -0.68
C PHE A 71 -7.89 7.46 -1.46
N ARG A 72 -7.69 8.54 -2.20
CA ARG A 72 -8.72 9.17 -3.04
C ARG A 72 -9.23 8.25 -4.14
N ALA A 73 -8.34 7.41 -4.72
CA ALA A 73 -8.75 6.46 -5.76
C ALA A 73 -9.41 5.19 -5.22
N ASN A 74 -9.07 4.75 -4.01
CA ASN A 74 -9.43 3.42 -3.50
C ASN A 74 -10.35 3.43 -2.28
N GLY A 75 -10.51 4.56 -1.58
CA GLY A 75 -11.36 4.68 -0.39
C GLY A 75 -10.78 4.11 0.90
N PHE A 76 -9.54 3.61 0.87
CA PHE A 76 -8.84 3.12 2.06
C PHE A 76 -7.38 3.57 2.05
N LYS A 77 -6.75 3.59 3.23
CA LYS A 77 -5.38 4.07 3.41
C LYS A 77 -4.35 3.07 2.87
N LEU A 78 -3.22 3.59 2.42
CA LEU A 78 -2.09 2.79 1.95
C LEU A 78 -1.51 1.89 3.05
N GLY A 79 -1.49 2.35 4.28
CA GLY A 79 -1.01 1.60 5.44
C GLY A 79 0.11 2.30 6.18
N ASP A 80 1.08 1.52 6.65
CA ASP A 80 2.18 1.99 7.50
C ASP A 80 3.53 1.76 6.83
N VAL A 81 4.28 2.83 6.66
CA VAL A 81 5.62 2.88 6.05
C VAL A 81 5.62 2.52 4.55
N ALA A 82 5.28 3.49 3.68
CA ALA A 82 5.47 3.36 2.22
C ALA A 82 6.95 3.46 1.87
N GLN A 83 7.62 2.32 1.79
CA GLN A 83 9.08 2.20 1.69
C GLN A 83 9.64 2.51 0.31
N SER A 84 9.02 2.00 -0.72
CA SER A 84 9.51 2.12 -2.09
C SER A 84 8.40 1.96 -3.12
N MET A 85 8.65 2.40 -4.34
CA MET A 85 7.77 2.19 -5.49
C MET A 85 8.58 1.90 -6.73
N VAL A 86 8.12 0.95 -7.53
CA VAL A 86 8.65 0.64 -8.86
C VAL A 86 7.52 0.71 -9.87
N ILE A 87 7.75 1.33 -11.03
CA ILE A 87 6.78 1.35 -12.13
C ILE A 87 7.26 0.39 -13.21
N ARG A 88 6.36 -0.51 -13.62
CA ARG A 88 6.59 -1.43 -14.73
C ARG A 88 5.29 -1.64 -15.51
N ASP A 89 5.37 -1.47 -16.82
CA ASP A 89 4.28 -1.76 -17.78
C ASP A 89 2.94 -1.11 -17.39
N GLY A 90 2.98 0.16 -16.95
CA GLY A 90 1.79 0.91 -16.54
C GLY A 90 1.27 0.58 -15.15
N ILE A 91 1.94 -0.30 -14.41
CA ILE A 91 1.61 -0.67 -13.04
C ILE A 91 2.65 -0.10 -12.07
N GLY A 92 2.16 0.60 -11.05
CA GLY A 92 2.96 1.06 -9.92
C GLY A 92 2.91 0.06 -8.77
N TRP A 93 4.07 -0.47 -8.39
CA TRP A 93 4.21 -1.43 -7.30
C TRP A 93 4.70 -0.72 -6.05
N ILE A 94 3.84 -0.57 -5.06
CA ILE A 94 4.12 0.19 -3.83
C ILE A 94 4.39 -0.79 -2.71
N VAL A 95 5.61 -0.77 -2.19
CA VAL A 95 6.01 -1.60 -1.05
C VAL A 95 5.67 -0.89 0.24
N VAL A 96 4.80 -1.48 1.06
CA VAL A 96 4.37 -0.93 2.35
C VAL A 96 4.92 -1.81 3.46
N ASN A 97 6.04 -1.36 4.03
CA ASN A 97 6.92 -2.13 4.88
C ASN A 97 6.22 -2.69 6.13
N ASN A 98 5.75 -1.83 7.02
CA ASN A 98 5.17 -2.27 8.30
C ASN A 98 3.74 -2.83 8.16
N SER A 99 3.12 -2.72 6.98
CA SER A 99 1.86 -3.39 6.66
C SER A 99 2.06 -4.76 6.00
N GLY A 100 3.28 -5.13 5.65
CA GLY A 100 3.60 -6.44 5.06
C GLY A 100 2.95 -6.70 3.71
N VAL A 101 2.72 -5.65 2.92
CA VAL A 101 1.99 -5.71 1.66
C VAL A 101 2.70 -4.96 0.53
N ILE A 102 2.51 -5.42 -0.69
CA ILE A 102 2.88 -4.71 -1.91
C ILE A 102 1.60 -4.50 -2.72
N TYR A 103 1.20 -3.24 -2.92
CA TYR A 103 0.09 -2.89 -3.78
C TYR A 103 0.55 -2.75 -5.23
N ALA A 104 -0.26 -3.26 -6.16
CA ALA A 104 -0.18 -2.98 -7.59
C ALA A 104 -1.29 -2.01 -7.95
N ILE A 105 -0.95 -0.85 -8.50
CA ILE A 105 -1.91 0.17 -8.93
C ILE A 105 -1.74 0.49 -10.41
N ASP A 106 -2.81 0.79 -11.08
CA ASP A 106 -2.76 1.45 -12.39
C ASP A 106 -2.24 2.88 -12.23
N ILE A 107 -1.18 3.26 -12.97
CA ILE A 107 -0.52 4.56 -12.77
C ILE A 107 -1.31 5.76 -13.31
N TYR A 108 -2.36 5.55 -14.07
CA TYR A 108 -3.20 6.61 -14.63
C TYR A 108 -4.44 6.88 -13.78
N THR A 109 -5.01 5.83 -13.19
CA THR A 109 -6.22 5.92 -12.37
C THR A 109 -5.93 5.84 -10.87
N PHE A 110 -4.71 5.43 -10.49
CA PHE A 110 -4.25 5.14 -9.12
C PHE A 110 -5.05 4.05 -8.40
N LYS A 111 -5.91 3.35 -9.14
CA LYS A 111 -6.71 2.25 -8.60
C LYS A 111 -5.85 1.02 -8.38
N GLU A 112 -6.09 0.36 -7.27
CA GLU A 112 -5.55 -0.96 -7.02
C GLU A 112 -6.07 -1.94 -8.06
N VAL A 113 -5.13 -2.69 -8.67
CA VAL A 113 -5.40 -3.79 -9.60
C VAL A 113 -5.03 -5.14 -9.00
N GLY A 114 -4.28 -5.14 -7.88
CA GLY A 114 -3.91 -6.33 -7.14
C GLY A 114 -2.96 -6.02 -5.99
N ARG A 115 -2.68 -7.02 -5.16
CA ARG A 115 -1.71 -6.93 -4.06
C ARG A 115 -1.06 -8.26 -3.75
N ILE A 116 0.13 -8.21 -3.19
CA ILE A 116 0.83 -9.36 -2.63
C ILE A 116 0.94 -9.14 -1.13
N GLU A 117 0.45 -10.10 -0.35
CA GLU A 117 0.44 -10.05 1.11
C GLU A 117 1.25 -11.20 1.70
N GLY A 118 1.53 -11.15 3.01
CA GLY A 118 2.21 -12.22 3.73
C GLY A 118 3.71 -12.01 3.92
N PHE A 119 4.19 -10.79 3.72
CA PHE A 119 5.55 -10.39 4.08
C PHE A 119 5.65 -10.01 5.56
N THR A 120 6.86 -10.13 6.10
CA THR A 120 7.15 -9.61 7.45
C THR A 120 7.35 -8.09 7.41
N SER A 121 8.31 -7.64 6.62
CA SER A 121 8.67 -6.23 6.46
C SER A 121 9.35 -6.02 5.12
N PRO A 122 8.60 -5.99 3.99
CA PRO A 122 9.17 -5.89 2.65
C PRO A 122 9.85 -4.52 2.44
N ARG A 123 10.94 -4.52 1.67
CA ARG A 123 11.75 -3.33 1.40
C ARG A 123 11.71 -2.89 -0.05
N TYR A 124 12.06 -3.79 -0.96
CA TYR A 124 12.13 -3.49 -2.39
C TYR A 124 11.66 -4.69 -3.21
N ILE A 125 11.07 -4.41 -4.36
CA ILE A 125 10.72 -5.42 -5.36
C ILE A 125 11.59 -5.23 -6.59
N HIS A 126 12.13 -6.33 -7.14
CA HIS A 126 12.93 -6.35 -8.36
C HIS A 126 12.39 -7.39 -9.33
N PHE A 127 12.02 -6.96 -10.53
CA PHE A 127 11.41 -7.81 -11.53
C PHE A 127 12.48 -8.48 -12.43
N LEU A 128 12.43 -9.80 -12.52
CA LEU A 128 13.24 -10.59 -13.46
C LEU A 128 12.51 -10.75 -14.81
N ASN A 129 11.21 -10.98 -14.75
CA ASN A 129 10.30 -11.08 -15.89
C ASN A 129 8.85 -10.88 -15.40
N ASP A 130 7.86 -11.17 -16.26
CA ASP A 130 6.45 -10.94 -15.93
C ASP A 130 5.86 -11.92 -14.91
N GLU A 131 6.54 -13.04 -14.68
CA GLU A 131 6.07 -14.10 -13.78
C GLU A 131 6.97 -14.29 -12.56
N LYS A 132 8.07 -13.51 -12.48
CA LYS A 132 9.02 -13.66 -11.40
C LYS A 132 9.63 -12.33 -10.97
N ALA A 133 9.50 -12.01 -9.70
CA ALA A 133 10.20 -10.91 -9.05
C ALA A 133 10.77 -11.36 -7.69
N TYR A 134 11.77 -10.64 -7.22
CA TYR A 134 12.34 -10.82 -5.88
C TYR A 134 11.86 -9.68 -4.98
N VAL A 135 11.60 -10.02 -3.71
CA VAL A 135 11.25 -9.06 -2.67
C VAL A 135 12.21 -9.20 -1.50
N THR A 136 12.94 -8.13 -1.23
CA THR A 136 13.84 -8.03 -0.06
C THR A 136 13.08 -7.63 1.17
N GLN A 137 13.61 -7.98 2.34
CA GLN A 137 12.97 -7.70 3.63
C GLN A 137 13.98 -7.26 4.69
N ILE A 138 13.47 -6.55 5.70
CA ILE A 138 14.14 -6.34 6.99
C ILE A 138 13.53 -7.30 8.02
N TRP A 139 14.31 -7.76 8.98
CA TRP A 139 13.92 -8.68 10.04
C TRP A 139 13.50 -10.09 9.52
N ASP A 140 13.94 -10.44 8.32
CA ASP A 140 13.70 -11.74 7.73
C ASP A 140 14.89 -12.11 6.81
N PRO A 141 15.58 -13.22 7.03
CA PRO A 141 16.74 -13.63 6.22
C PRO A 141 16.33 -14.19 4.85
N ARG A 142 15.06 -14.15 4.49
CA ARG A 142 14.55 -14.65 3.22
C ARG A 142 14.36 -13.52 2.22
N ILE A 143 14.81 -13.75 1.00
CA ILE A 143 14.41 -12.97 -0.17
C ILE A 143 13.25 -13.72 -0.80
N TYR A 144 12.06 -13.13 -0.80
CA TYR A 144 10.88 -13.81 -1.34
C TYR A 144 10.85 -13.78 -2.86
N ILE A 145 10.33 -14.86 -3.43
CA ILE A 145 10.06 -15.01 -4.86
C ILE A 145 8.55 -14.86 -5.04
N VAL A 146 8.15 -13.91 -5.87
CA VAL A 146 6.72 -13.63 -6.13
C VAL A 146 6.41 -13.75 -7.63
N ASN A 147 5.17 -14.09 -7.93
CA ASN A 147 4.63 -14.01 -9.28
C ASN A 147 3.79 -12.73 -9.43
N PRO A 148 4.25 -11.74 -10.20
CA PRO A 148 3.51 -10.49 -10.38
C PRO A 148 2.16 -10.63 -11.10
N ARG A 149 1.95 -11.69 -11.88
CA ARG A 149 0.68 -11.93 -12.58
C ARG A 149 -0.41 -12.50 -11.69
N THR A 150 -0.01 -13.37 -10.74
CA THR A 150 -0.97 -14.03 -9.83
C THR A 150 -1.04 -13.36 -8.47
N TYR A 151 -0.14 -12.40 -8.18
CA TYR A 151 0.00 -11.73 -6.89
C TYR A 151 0.29 -12.70 -5.74
N GLU A 152 1.07 -13.75 -6.00
CA GLU A 152 1.36 -14.81 -5.03
C GLU A 152 2.84 -14.87 -4.70
N ILE A 153 3.14 -15.23 -3.45
CA ILE A 153 4.46 -15.67 -3.03
C ILE A 153 4.63 -17.12 -3.49
N THR A 154 5.61 -17.38 -4.35
CA THR A 154 5.87 -18.70 -4.94
C THR A 154 7.05 -19.44 -4.29
N GLY A 155 7.84 -18.75 -3.47
CA GLY A 155 8.99 -19.35 -2.77
C GLY A 155 9.88 -18.29 -2.13
N TYR A 156 11.07 -18.69 -1.74
CA TYR A 156 12.07 -17.79 -1.18
C TYR A 156 13.49 -18.33 -1.40
N ILE A 157 14.46 -17.43 -1.27
CA ILE A 157 15.88 -17.72 -1.20
C ILE A 157 16.30 -17.48 0.24
N GLN A 158 16.82 -18.53 0.90
CA GLN A 158 17.37 -18.41 2.25
C GLN A 158 18.75 -17.76 2.18
N THR A 159 19.00 -16.74 3.00
CA THR A 159 20.30 -16.13 3.20
C THR A 159 20.88 -16.56 4.55
N ASP A 160 22.18 -16.35 4.75
CA ASP A 160 22.87 -16.63 6.02
C ASP A 160 22.77 -15.48 7.04
N MET A 161 21.84 -14.54 6.82
CA MET A 161 21.67 -13.37 7.68
C MET A 161 20.92 -13.72 8.95
N ASP A 162 21.19 -12.96 10.03
CA ASP A 162 20.50 -13.09 11.29
C ASP A 162 19.04 -12.57 11.18
N PHE A 163 18.11 -13.29 11.81
CA PHE A 163 16.70 -12.92 11.86
C PHE A 163 16.42 -11.59 12.59
N GLU A 164 17.21 -11.26 13.60
CA GLU A 164 16.92 -10.12 14.46
C GLU A 164 17.54 -8.82 13.97
N THR A 165 18.61 -8.91 13.20
CA THR A 165 19.42 -7.74 12.83
C THR A 165 19.63 -7.58 11.34
N GLY A 166 19.35 -8.61 10.54
CA GLY A 166 19.66 -8.62 9.12
C GLY A 166 18.61 -7.93 8.25
N SER A 167 19.06 -7.24 7.23
CA SER A 167 18.23 -6.67 6.18
C SER A 167 18.83 -6.91 4.82
N THR A 168 17.99 -7.31 3.87
CA THR A 168 18.27 -7.22 2.45
C THR A 168 17.58 -5.99 1.88
N GLU A 169 18.27 -5.23 1.05
CA GLU A 169 17.85 -3.90 0.63
C GLU A 169 17.68 -3.81 -0.90
N GLN A 170 18.18 -2.73 -1.49
CA GLN A 170 18.07 -2.48 -2.92
C GLN A 170 18.74 -3.56 -3.75
N MET A 171 18.15 -3.83 -4.91
CA MET A 171 18.67 -4.79 -5.87
C MET A 171 19.01 -4.10 -7.19
N VAL A 172 20.07 -4.60 -7.83
CA VAL A 172 20.44 -4.23 -9.19
C VAL A 172 20.74 -5.50 -9.99
N GLN A 173 20.35 -5.52 -11.25
CA GLN A 173 20.59 -6.64 -12.14
C GLN A 173 21.64 -6.29 -13.18
N TYR A 174 22.56 -7.20 -13.39
CA TYR A 174 23.49 -7.20 -14.52
C TYR A 174 23.52 -8.60 -15.15
N ASP A 175 23.15 -8.70 -16.41
CA ASP A 175 23.00 -9.96 -17.14
C ASP A 175 22.05 -10.91 -16.38
N LYS A 176 22.50 -12.11 -16.03
CA LYS A 176 21.79 -13.13 -15.25
C LYS A 176 21.94 -13.00 -13.73
N TYR A 177 22.73 -12.05 -13.27
CA TYR A 177 23.02 -11.86 -11.84
C TYR A 177 22.19 -10.72 -11.26
N VAL A 178 21.62 -10.96 -10.08
CA VAL A 178 21.03 -9.92 -9.25
C VAL A 178 21.90 -9.72 -8.01
N PHE A 179 22.26 -8.49 -7.75
CA PHE A 179 23.04 -8.09 -6.58
C PHE A 179 22.12 -7.36 -5.62
N THR A 180 22.23 -7.66 -4.35
CA THR A 180 21.56 -6.91 -3.28
C THR A 180 22.59 -6.49 -2.24
N ASN A 181 22.44 -5.28 -1.71
CA ASN A 181 23.15 -4.90 -0.51
C ASN A 181 22.40 -5.38 0.73
N CYS A 182 23.13 -5.66 1.77
CA CYS A 182 22.58 -6.07 3.05
C CYS A 182 23.39 -5.45 4.18
N TRP A 183 22.76 -5.38 5.34
CA TRP A 183 23.40 -4.99 6.57
C TRP A 183 22.91 -5.89 7.73
N SER A 184 23.72 -6.03 8.76
CA SER A 184 23.43 -6.84 9.95
C SER A 184 23.93 -6.12 11.20
#